data_53fb5f31c13e4a9a101db2dafa7a6f88
#
_entry.id   53fb5f31c13e4a9a101db2dafa7a6f88
#
_cell.length_a   1.000
_cell.length_b   1.000
_cell.length_c   1.000
_cell.angle_alpha   90.00
_cell.angle_beta   90.00
_cell.angle_gamma   90.00
#
_symmetry.space_group_name_H-M   'P 1'
#
loop_
_entity.id
_entity.type
_entity.pdbx_description
1 polymer ?
#
loop_
_entity_poly.entity_id
_entity_poly.type
_entity_poly.pdbx_seq_one_letter_code
_entity_poly.pdbx_strand_id
1 'polypeptide(L)'
;MATGRLRLPNRRSPPKLLSVILLILVPVCVIGIFTNGQKISYFFRPLWDKPPTPFRHLPHYYTENVSMEHLCHLHGWSIRSQPRRIFDGIIFSNELDLLEIRWRELNPYVSKFVILESNTTFTGIRKPLFFASNHTRFAFVKEKIVHGVFPGRITSPGSREDPFVLESLQRGAMNALLLSAGISNGDLLIMSDTDELPSPHTLKLL
;
A
#
# COMPACT_ATOMS: atom_id res chain seq x y z
N MET A 1 13.45 -27.70 79.32
CA MET A 1 13.75 -27.58 77.89
C MET A 1 12.49 -28.00 77.14
N ALA A 2 11.77 -27.04 76.61
CA ALA A 2 10.52 -27.28 75.88
C ALA A 2 10.82 -27.02 74.39
N THR A 3 10.78 -28.07 73.56
CA THR A 3 11.01 -28.00 72.13
C THR A 3 9.68 -27.62 71.46
N GLY A 4 9.57 -26.34 71.07
CA GLY A 4 8.41 -25.86 70.28
C GLY A 4 8.52 -26.37 68.84
N ARG A 5 7.60 -27.25 68.43
CA ARG A 5 7.39 -27.65 67.03
C ARG A 5 6.69 -26.52 66.29
N LEU A 6 7.37 -25.87 65.36
CA LEU A 6 6.81 -24.98 64.36
C LEU A 6 5.80 -25.77 63.48
N ARG A 7 4.51 -25.49 63.60
CA ARG A 7 3.49 -25.97 62.67
C ARG A 7 3.55 -25.15 61.38
N LEU A 8 3.93 -25.77 60.28
CA LEU A 8 3.81 -25.21 58.94
C LEU A 8 2.32 -24.95 58.59
N PRO A 9 1.98 -23.83 57.97
CA PRO A 9 0.60 -23.53 57.65
C PRO A 9 0.08 -24.54 56.59
N ASN A 10 -1.07 -25.09 56.89
CA ASN A 10 -1.79 -26.05 56.09
C ASN A 10 -2.11 -25.41 54.70
N ARG A 11 -1.57 -25.94 53.61
CA ARG A 11 -1.87 -25.55 52.22
C ARG A 11 -3.35 -25.83 51.98
N ARG A 12 -4.17 -24.80 52.07
CA ARG A 12 -5.59 -24.89 51.70
C ARG A 12 -5.66 -25.22 50.23
N SER A 13 -6.17 -26.41 49.88
CA SER A 13 -6.52 -26.75 48.49
C SER A 13 -7.49 -25.69 47.94
N PRO A 14 -7.33 -25.21 46.72
CA PRO A 14 -8.24 -24.24 46.15
C PRO A 14 -9.64 -24.78 46.17
N PRO A 15 -10.65 -23.96 46.51
CA PRO A 15 -12.02 -24.42 46.58
C PRO A 15 -12.42 -25.06 45.26
N LYS A 16 -13.11 -26.21 45.31
CA LYS A 16 -13.53 -26.97 44.10
C LYS A 16 -14.21 -26.10 43.05
N LEU A 17 -14.92 -25.04 43.50
CA LEU A 17 -15.52 -24.02 42.62
C LEU A 17 -14.48 -23.29 41.74
N LEU A 18 -13.32 -22.90 42.31
CA LEU A 18 -12.26 -22.21 41.55
C LEU A 18 -11.68 -23.12 40.48
N SER A 19 -11.51 -24.41 40.75
CA SER A 19 -11.01 -25.39 39.79
C SER A 19 -12.01 -25.58 38.64
N VAL A 20 -13.31 -25.59 38.91
CA VAL A 20 -14.35 -25.70 37.86
C VAL A 20 -14.41 -24.44 37.02
N ILE A 21 -14.30 -23.25 37.60
CA ILE A 21 -14.27 -21.98 36.88
C ILE A 21 -13.06 -21.94 35.96
N LEU A 22 -11.87 -22.32 36.41
CA LEU A 22 -10.66 -22.37 35.59
C LEU A 22 -10.78 -23.36 34.43
N LEU A 23 -11.42 -24.51 34.68
CA LEU A 23 -11.59 -25.56 33.66
C LEU A 23 -12.51 -25.11 32.51
N ILE A 24 -13.43 -24.18 32.77
CA ILE A 24 -14.31 -23.59 31.75
C ILE A 24 -13.65 -22.34 31.10
N LEU A 25 -13.09 -21.48 31.93
CA LEU A 25 -12.58 -20.17 31.48
C LEU A 25 -11.35 -20.31 30.56
N VAL A 26 -10.46 -21.26 30.88
CA VAL A 26 -9.24 -21.47 30.06
C VAL A 26 -9.56 -21.87 28.63
N PRO A 27 -10.40 -22.89 28.36
CA PRO A 27 -10.77 -23.23 26.97
C PRO A 27 -11.49 -22.08 26.25
N VAL A 28 -12.37 -21.35 26.92
CA VAL A 28 -13.08 -20.20 26.33
C VAL A 28 -12.09 -19.08 25.96
N CYS A 29 -11.12 -18.78 26.82
CA CYS A 29 -10.06 -17.82 26.51
C CYS A 29 -9.18 -18.29 25.34
N VAL A 30 -8.81 -19.56 25.31
CA VAL A 30 -8.01 -20.13 24.22
C VAL A 30 -8.77 -20.03 22.89
N ILE A 31 -10.04 -20.42 22.86
CA ILE A 31 -10.88 -20.30 21.66
C ILE A 31 -11.01 -18.81 21.27
N GLY A 32 -11.23 -17.91 22.23
CA GLY A 32 -11.30 -16.47 21.99
C GLY A 32 -10.01 -15.90 21.38
N ILE A 33 -8.85 -16.37 21.84
CA ILE A 33 -7.54 -15.98 21.27
C ILE A 33 -7.39 -16.51 19.85
N PHE A 34 -7.74 -17.78 19.60
CA PHE A 34 -7.64 -18.35 18.25
C PHE A 34 -8.59 -17.67 17.25
N THR A 35 -9.81 -17.35 17.66
CA THR A 35 -10.81 -16.73 16.77
C THR A 35 -10.62 -15.23 16.56
N ASN A 36 -10.03 -14.53 17.55
CA ASN A 36 -9.83 -13.07 17.51
C ASN A 36 -8.36 -12.66 17.64
N GLY A 37 -7.42 -13.55 17.39
CA GLY A 37 -5.98 -13.33 17.61
C GLY A 37 -5.45 -12.05 16.96
N GLN A 38 -5.89 -11.73 15.74
CA GLN A 38 -5.52 -10.48 15.07
C GLN A 38 -6.01 -9.24 15.84
N LYS A 39 -7.27 -9.21 16.27
CA LYS A 39 -7.83 -8.07 17.02
C LYS A 39 -7.12 -7.89 18.37
N ILE A 40 -6.82 -8.98 19.06
CA ILE A 40 -6.07 -8.99 20.31
C ILE A 40 -4.65 -8.50 20.07
N SER A 41 -3.98 -8.98 19.02
CA SER A 41 -2.66 -8.52 18.61
C SER A 41 -2.66 -7.02 18.31
N TYR A 42 -3.62 -6.51 17.54
CA TYR A 42 -3.72 -5.07 17.27
C TYR A 42 -3.96 -4.24 18.52
N PHE A 43 -4.77 -4.72 19.47
CA PHE A 43 -5.02 -4.04 20.74
C PHE A 43 -3.75 -3.90 21.59
N PHE A 44 -2.93 -4.95 21.63
CA PHE A 44 -1.68 -4.95 22.39
C PHE A 44 -0.48 -4.44 21.60
N ARG A 45 -0.64 -4.15 20.32
CA ARG A 45 0.43 -3.67 19.44
C ARG A 45 1.27 -2.52 20.01
N PRO A 46 0.68 -1.49 20.67
CA PRO A 46 1.46 -0.41 21.28
C PRO A 46 2.46 -0.85 22.35
N LEU A 47 2.32 -2.06 22.92
CA LEU A 47 3.23 -2.56 23.96
C LEU A 47 4.54 -3.13 23.39
N TRP A 48 4.53 -3.59 22.13
CA TRP A 48 5.72 -4.18 21.48
C TRP A 48 6.14 -3.50 20.17
N ASP A 49 5.26 -2.70 19.55
CA ASP A 49 5.67 -1.91 18.39
C ASP A 49 6.70 -0.89 18.83
N LYS A 50 7.89 -1.04 18.29
CA LYS A 50 8.89 0.03 18.36
C LYS A 50 8.51 1.06 17.31
N PRO A 51 8.54 2.38 17.64
CA PRO A 51 8.40 3.40 16.62
C PRO A 51 9.41 3.09 15.51
N PRO A 52 9.01 3.24 14.23
CA PRO A 52 9.94 3.05 13.13
C PRO A 52 11.17 3.91 13.38
N THR A 53 12.34 3.34 13.17
CA THR A 53 13.58 4.13 13.21
C THR A 53 13.39 5.36 12.34
N PRO A 54 13.72 6.57 12.80
CA PRO A 54 13.54 7.78 12.01
C PRO A 54 14.12 7.55 10.63
N PHE A 55 13.36 7.86 9.60
CA PHE A 55 13.85 7.87 8.21
C PHE A 55 15.20 8.58 8.21
N ARG A 56 16.21 7.94 7.67
CA ARG A 56 17.45 8.64 7.36
C ARG A 56 17.05 9.68 6.32
N HIS A 57 17.01 10.94 6.72
CA HIS A 57 16.64 12.04 5.84
C HIS A 57 17.72 12.06 4.74
N LEU A 58 17.38 11.59 3.55
CA LEU A 58 18.22 11.84 2.38
C LEU A 58 18.04 13.30 2.05
N PRO A 59 19.09 14.12 2.11
CA PRO A 59 18.98 15.53 1.75
C PRO A 59 18.52 15.60 0.30
N HIS A 60 17.42 16.31 0.06
CA HIS A 60 16.93 16.60 -1.27
C HIS A 60 17.33 18.02 -1.63
N TYR A 61 18.28 18.16 -2.52
CA TYR A 61 18.75 19.43 -3.01
C TYR A 61 17.97 19.80 -4.27
N TYR A 62 17.27 20.90 -4.20
CA TYR A 62 16.55 21.48 -5.32
C TYR A 62 16.87 22.96 -5.45
N THR A 63 17.22 23.40 -6.66
CA THR A 63 17.39 24.81 -7.02
C THR A 63 17.24 24.98 -8.53
N GLU A 64 16.56 26.05 -8.96
CA GLU A 64 16.20 26.27 -10.35
C GLU A 64 17.39 26.60 -11.25
N ASN A 65 18.46 27.18 -10.71
CA ASN A 65 19.58 27.72 -11.44
C ASN A 65 20.85 26.88 -11.37
N VAL A 66 20.72 25.59 -11.14
CA VAL A 66 21.87 24.66 -11.01
C VAL A 66 21.83 23.64 -12.12
N SER A 67 23.00 23.33 -12.69
CA SER A 67 23.12 22.29 -13.72
C SER A 67 22.79 20.92 -13.18
N MET A 68 22.27 20.01 -14.03
CA MET A 68 22.00 18.63 -13.64
C MET A 68 23.25 17.92 -13.12
N GLU A 69 24.40 18.18 -13.71
CA GLU A 69 25.67 17.60 -13.25
C GLU A 69 25.98 17.99 -11.81
N HIS A 70 25.80 19.27 -11.48
CA HIS A 70 26.02 19.75 -10.10
C HIS A 70 24.98 19.19 -9.14
N LEU A 71 23.70 19.11 -9.53
CA LEU A 71 22.64 18.48 -8.73
C LEU A 71 22.91 16.99 -8.47
N CYS A 72 23.30 16.25 -9.49
CA CYS A 72 23.69 14.85 -9.34
C CYS A 72 24.88 14.72 -8.37
N HIS A 73 25.89 15.57 -8.53
CA HIS A 73 27.07 15.55 -7.65
C HIS A 73 26.71 15.84 -6.18
N LEU A 74 25.80 16.79 -5.91
CA LEU A 74 25.29 17.07 -4.54
C LEU A 74 24.63 15.86 -3.89
N HIS A 75 24.03 14.97 -4.69
CA HIS A 75 23.43 13.71 -4.24
C HIS A 75 24.42 12.53 -4.23
N GLY A 76 25.67 12.75 -4.62
CA GLY A 76 26.66 11.69 -4.76
C GLY A 76 26.42 10.80 -5.99
N TRP A 77 25.73 11.31 -7.00
CA TRP A 77 25.40 10.63 -8.25
C TRP A 77 26.19 11.19 -9.43
N SER A 78 26.27 10.43 -10.49
CA SER A 78 26.79 10.87 -11.80
C SER A 78 25.65 10.99 -12.79
N ILE A 79 25.80 11.96 -13.70
CA ILE A 79 24.85 12.12 -14.81
C ILE A 79 24.91 10.91 -15.76
N ARG A 80 23.76 10.45 -16.21
CA ARG A 80 23.67 9.36 -17.18
C ARG A 80 23.86 9.88 -18.60
N SER A 81 24.47 9.07 -19.44
CA SER A 81 24.58 9.34 -20.88
C SER A 81 23.23 9.26 -21.61
N GLN A 82 22.31 8.40 -21.10
CA GLN A 82 20.97 8.25 -21.61
C GLN A 82 19.99 8.30 -20.42
N PRO A 83 18.91 9.12 -20.50
CA PRO A 83 17.89 9.16 -19.47
C PRO A 83 17.14 7.82 -19.42
N ARG A 84 16.67 7.44 -18.25
CA ARG A 84 15.77 6.29 -18.08
C ARG A 84 14.38 6.62 -18.60
N ARG A 85 13.72 5.62 -19.17
CA ARG A 85 12.28 5.72 -19.40
C ARG A 85 11.56 5.63 -18.08
N ILE A 86 10.51 6.45 -17.91
CA ILE A 86 9.67 6.49 -16.72
C ILE A 86 8.27 6.04 -17.12
N PHE A 87 7.74 5.06 -16.39
CA PHE A 87 6.39 4.57 -16.52
C PHE A 87 5.60 5.02 -15.29
N ASP A 88 4.43 5.62 -15.50
CA ASP A 88 3.51 6.03 -14.43
C ASP A 88 2.31 5.09 -14.43
N GLY A 89 2.25 4.16 -13.46
CA GLY A 89 1.24 3.12 -13.33
C GLY A 89 0.20 3.45 -12.27
N ILE A 90 -1.08 3.57 -12.66
CA ILE A 90 -2.18 3.97 -11.80
C ILE A 90 -3.34 2.98 -11.89
N ILE A 91 -3.82 2.53 -10.73
CA ILE A 91 -5.13 1.88 -10.61
C ILE A 91 -6.16 2.99 -10.38
N PHE A 92 -6.98 3.23 -11.41
CA PHE A 92 -7.85 4.40 -11.47
C PHE A 92 -9.28 4.08 -11.05
N SER A 93 -9.88 4.95 -10.26
CA SER A 93 -11.29 4.85 -9.86
C SER A 93 -12.19 5.88 -10.53
N ASN A 94 -12.14 7.15 -10.09
CA ASN A 94 -13.02 8.22 -10.59
C ASN A 94 -12.39 9.63 -10.51
N GLU A 95 -11.14 9.76 -10.11
CA GLU A 95 -10.45 11.00 -9.77
C GLU A 95 -9.92 11.72 -11.02
N LEU A 96 -10.81 12.04 -12.00
CA LEU A 96 -10.43 12.61 -13.31
C LEU A 96 -9.64 13.92 -13.19
N ASP A 97 -9.99 14.79 -12.24
CA ASP A 97 -9.32 16.08 -12.09
C ASP A 97 -7.89 15.92 -11.54
N LEU A 98 -7.72 15.04 -10.56
CA LEU A 98 -6.40 14.71 -10.02
C LEU A 98 -5.53 14.01 -11.07
N LEU A 99 -6.11 13.10 -11.86
CA LEU A 99 -5.42 12.44 -12.94
C LEU A 99 -4.93 13.44 -14.00
N GLU A 100 -5.75 14.43 -14.35
CA GLU A 100 -5.34 15.47 -15.30
C GLU A 100 -4.20 16.31 -14.75
N ILE A 101 -4.29 16.79 -13.50
CA ILE A 101 -3.22 17.54 -12.84
C ILE A 101 -1.93 16.72 -12.85
N ARG A 102 -2.01 15.46 -12.40
CA ARG A 102 -0.86 14.55 -12.36
C ARG A 102 -0.21 14.42 -13.72
N TRP A 103 -0.97 14.13 -14.77
CA TRP A 103 -0.43 13.90 -16.08
C TRP A 103 0.09 15.19 -16.74
N ARG A 104 -0.48 16.36 -16.46
CA ARG A 104 0.09 17.64 -16.92
C ARG A 104 1.44 17.91 -16.29
N GLU A 105 1.58 17.69 -14.99
CA GLU A 105 2.83 17.88 -14.26
C GLU A 105 3.92 16.89 -14.68
N LEU A 106 3.55 15.63 -14.89
CA LEU A 106 4.53 14.57 -15.15
C LEU A 106 4.83 14.37 -16.65
N ASN A 107 4.01 14.90 -17.55
CA ASN A 107 4.15 14.68 -18.98
C ASN A 107 5.56 14.93 -19.57
N PRO A 108 6.32 15.97 -19.14
CA PRO A 108 7.66 16.19 -19.68
C PRO A 108 8.66 15.06 -19.37
N TYR A 109 8.43 14.27 -18.32
CA TYR A 109 9.37 13.29 -17.80
C TYR A 109 8.93 11.84 -18.05
N VAL A 110 7.62 11.60 -18.11
CA VAL A 110 7.04 10.27 -18.24
C VAL A 110 7.02 9.82 -19.70
N SER A 111 7.49 8.61 -19.93
CA SER A 111 7.51 7.96 -21.26
C SER A 111 6.16 7.30 -21.58
N LYS A 112 5.54 6.67 -20.59
CA LYS A 112 4.23 6.00 -20.72
C LYS A 112 3.40 6.18 -19.46
N PHE A 113 2.13 6.54 -19.63
CA PHE A 113 1.08 6.56 -18.64
C PHE A 113 0.28 5.27 -18.74
N VAL A 114 0.39 4.40 -17.76
CA VAL A 114 -0.26 3.09 -17.73
C VAL A 114 -1.40 3.15 -16.74
N ILE A 115 -2.62 3.11 -17.24
CA ILE A 115 -3.84 3.25 -16.43
C ILE A 115 -4.68 1.98 -16.50
N LEU A 116 -4.96 1.40 -15.33
CA LEU A 116 -5.86 0.28 -15.18
C LEU A 116 -7.16 0.75 -14.54
N GLU A 117 -8.26 0.58 -15.23
CA GLU A 117 -9.59 0.93 -14.77
C GLU A 117 -10.43 -0.33 -14.56
N SER A 118 -11.28 -0.35 -13.54
CA SER A 118 -12.21 -1.46 -13.29
C SER A 118 -13.67 -1.00 -13.42
N ASN A 119 -14.54 -1.90 -13.86
CA ASN A 119 -15.98 -1.68 -13.89
C ASN A 119 -16.69 -1.97 -12.54
N THR A 120 -15.90 -2.27 -11.49
CA THR A 120 -16.37 -2.37 -10.10
C THR A 120 -15.45 -1.62 -9.16
N THR A 121 -15.99 -1.25 -7.99
CA THR A 121 -15.20 -0.79 -6.84
C THR A 121 -14.45 -1.97 -6.21
N PHE A 122 -13.53 -1.70 -5.29
CA PHE A 122 -12.87 -2.75 -4.46
C PHE A 122 -13.88 -3.52 -3.59
N THR A 123 -15.02 -2.93 -3.28
CA THR A 123 -16.12 -3.59 -2.56
C THR A 123 -17.09 -4.35 -3.47
N GLY A 124 -16.79 -4.47 -4.77
CA GLY A 124 -17.59 -5.23 -5.73
C GLY A 124 -18.88 -4.54 -6.20
N ILE A 125 -19.00 -3.23 -6.00
CA ILE A 125 -20.12 -2.44 -6.51
C ILE A 125 -19.83 -2.03 -7.95
N ARG A 126 -20.81 -2.16 -8.86
CA ARG A 126 -20.67 -1.71 -10.25
C ARG A 126 -20.41 -0.20 -10.33
N LYS A 127 -19.49 0.20 -11.18
CA LYS A 127 -19.23 1.60 -11.53
C LYS A 127 -18.99 1.75 -13.03
N PRO A 128 -19.26 2.93 -13.61
CA PRO A 128 -18.88 3.20 -14.99
C PRO A 128 -17.36 3.27 -15.16
N LEU A 129 -16.90 3.10 -16.40
CA LEU A 129 -15.51 3.32 -16.78
C LEU A 129 -15.34 4.84 -17.03
N PHE A 130 -14.91 5.54 -15.99
CA PHE A 130 -14.81 7.00 -16.00
C PHE A 130 -13.72 7.50 -16.94
N PHE A 131 -12.55 6.85 -16.96
CA PHE A 131 -11.47 7.22 -17.86
C PHE A 131 -11.87 6.94 -19.32
N ALA A 132 -12.36 5.74 -19.63
CA ALA A 132 -12.78 5.38 -20.98
C ALA A 132 -13.85 6.35 -21.52
N SER A 133 -14.77 6.77 -20.68
CA SER A 133 -15.83 7.73 -21.06
C SER A 133 -15.36 9.16 -21.26
N ASN A 134 -14.20 9.52 -20.70
CA ASN A 134 -13.63 10.88 -20.71
C ASN A 134 -12.24 10.95 -21.37
N HIS A 135 -11.87 9.95 -22.16
CA HIS A 135 -10.52 9.84 -22.75
C HIS A 135 -10.11 11.05 -23.59
N THR A 136 -11.07 11.76 -24.19
CA THR A 136 -10.81 12.97 -24.99
C THR A 136 -10.21 14.11 -24.17
N ARG A 137 -10.50 14.15 -22.87
CA ARG A 137 -9.91 15.11 -21.91
C ARG A 137 -8.38 14.98 -21.84
N PHE A 138 -7.87 13.79 -22.12
CA PHE A 138 -6.45 13.44 -22.02
C PHE A 138 -5.76 13.41 -23.38
N ALA A 139 -6.32 14.08 -24.39
CA ALA A 139 -5.77 14.15 -25.74
C ALA A 139 -4.33 14.69 -25.77
N PHE A 140 -3.93 15.53 -24.82
CA PHE A 140 -2.60 16.13 -24.72
C PHE A 140 -1.47 15.12 -24.43
N VAL A 141 -1.79 13.90 -23.97
CA VAL A 141 -0.83 12.80 -23.72
C VAL A 141 -1.22 11.51 -24.45
N LYS A 142 -2.14 11.56 -25.39
CA LYS A 142 -2.72 10.40 -26.07
C LYS A 142 -1.68 9.36 -26.50
N GLU A 143 -0.56 9.79 -27.09
CA GLU A 143 0.47 8.90 -27.61
C GLU A 143 1.26 8.15 -26.53
N LYS A 144 1.14 8.60 -25.28
CA LYS A 144 1.81 7.98 -24.14
C LYS A 144 0.90 7.07 -23.31
N ILE A 145 -0.42 7.07 -23.56
CA ILE A 145 -1.38 6.33 -22.75
C ILE A 145 -1.40 4.85 -23.16
N VAL A 146 -1.34 3.99 -22.14
CA VAL A 146 -1.67 2.56 -22.23
C VAL A 146 -2.80 2.29 -21.25
N HIS A 147 -4.01 2.05 -21.77
CA HIS A 147 -5.21 1.84 -20.99
C HIS A 147 -5.62 0.38 -20.97
N GLY A 148 -5.85 -0.16 -19.77
CA GLY A 148 -6.39 -1.48 -19.54
C GLY A 148 -7.68 -1.43 -18.75
N VAL A 149 -8.58 -2.37 -19.02
CA VAL A 149 -9.81 -2.55 -18.25
C VAL A 149 -9.76 -3.89 -17.52
N PHE A 150 -9.89 -3.84 -16.21
CA PHE A 150 -10.00 -5.02 -15.39
C PHE A 150 -11.50 -5.37 -15.22
N PRO A 151 -11.94 -6.57 -15.64
CA PRO A 151 -13.29 -7.02 -15.39
C PRO A 151 -13.45 -7.28 -13.89
N GLY A 152 -14.06 -6.35 -13.20
CA GLY A 152 -14.30 -6.48 -11.77
C GLY A 152 -15.29 -7.59 -11.46
N ARG A 153 -15.27 -8.08 -10.23
CA ARG A 153 -16.24 -9.07 -9.73
C ARG A 153 -17.29 -8.38 -8.89
N ILE A 154 -18.56 -8.65 -9.20
CA ILE A 154 -19.68 -8.16 -8.40
C ILE A 154 -19.79 -9.05 -7.17
N THR A 155 -19.77 -8.46 -5.98
CA THR A 155 -20.02 -9.16 -4.73
C THR A 155 -21.50 -9.07 -4.35
N SER A 156 -22.06 -10.18 -3.82
CA SER A 156 -23.43 -10.17 -3.33
C SER A 156 -23.58 -9.25 -2.11
N PRO A 157 -24.73 -8.57 -1.94
CA PRO A 157 -25.00 -7.81 -0.73
C PRO A 157 -24.82 -8.68 0.51
N GLY A 158 -24.05 -8.21 1.49
CA GLY A 158 -23.71 -8.97 2.69
C GLY A 158 -22.54 -9.96 2.55
N SER A 159 -21.88 -10.00 1.41
CA SER A 159 -20.63 -10.74 1.26
C SER A 159 -19.62 -10.26 2.31
N ARG A 160 -18.95 -11.22 2.96
CA ARG A 160 -17.84 -10.95 3.89
C ARG A 160 -16.48 -10.99 3.17
N GLU A 161 -16.50 -10.89 1.85
CA GLU A 161 -15.26 -10.89 1.09
C GLU A 161 -14.43 -9.64 1.45
N ASP A 162 -13.15 -9.87 1.70
CA ASP A 162 -12.21 -8.81 2.01
C ASP A 162 -11.98 -7.95 0.74
N PRO A 163 -12.20 -6.62 0.79
CA PRO A 163 -11.95 -5.71 -0.33
C PRO A 163 -10.51 -5.80 -0.87
N PHE A 164 -9.54 -6.15 -0.03
CA PHE A 164 -8.15 -6.34 -0.42
C PHE A 164 -7.94 -7.47 -1.44
N VAL A 165 -8.86 -8.43 -1.53
CA VAL A 165 -8.78 -9.49 -2.55
C VAL A 165 -8.93 -8.90 -3.94
N LEU A 166 -9.94 -8.04 -4.17
CA LEU A 166 -10.15 -7.38 -5.47
C LEU A 166 -9.03 -6.40 -5.80
N GLU A 167 -8.55 -5.66 -4.81
CA GLU A 167 -7.39 -4.78 -4.97
C GLU A 167 -6.14 -5.57 -5.39
N SER A 168 -5.85 -6.67 -4.73
CA SER A 168 -4.71 -7.54 -5.07
C SER A 168 -4.80 -8.08 -6.50
N LEU A 169 -5.99 -8.48 -6.94
CA LEU A 169 -6.23 -8.93 -8.33
C LEU A 169 -5.99 -7.79 -9.34
N GLN A 170 -6.42 -6.57 -9.02
CA GLN A 170 -6.15 -5.40 -9.88
C GLN A 170 -4.66 -5.07 -9.94
N ARG A 171 -3.94 -5.16 -8.82
CA ARG A 171 -2.47 -4.98 -8.79
C ARG A 171 -1.76 -6.05 -9.64
N GLY A 172 -2.25 -7.30 -9.59
CA GLY A 172 -1.76 -8.37 -10.48
C GLY A 172 -2.02 -8.09 -11.96
N ALA A 173 -3.20 -7.58 -12.31
CA ALA A 173 -3.53 -7.20 -13.68
C ALA A 173 -2.69 -6.01 -14.18
N MET A 174 -2.35 -5.06 -13.30
CA MET A 174 -1.44 -3.97 -13.62
C MET A 174 -0.06 -4.45 -14.08
N ASN A 175 0.49 -5.51 -13.48
CA ASN A 175 1.75 -6.08 -13.92
C ASN A 175 1.70 -6.56 -15.38
N ALA A 176 0.62 -7.24 -15.77
CA ALA A 176 0.43 -7.67 -17.15
C ALA A 176 0.32 -6.46 -18.10
N LEU A 177 -0.38 -5.41 -17.68
CA LEU A 177 -0.52 -4.19 -18.48
C LEU A 177 0.82 -3.44 -18.63
N LEU A 178 1.63 -3.35 -17.58
CA LEU A 178 2.97 -2.77 -17.62
C LEU A 178 3.89 -3.52 -18.58
N LEU A 179 3.85 -4.84 -18.55
CA LEU A 179 4.63 -5.67 -19.50
C LEU A 179 4.17 -5.42 -20.95
N SER A 180 2.86 -5.32 -21.19
CA SER A 180 2.32 -4.99 -22.52
C SER A 180 2.67 -3.56 -22.97
N ALA A 181 2.84 -2.64 -22.02
CA ALA A 181 3.31 -1.27 -22.28
C ALA A 181 4.81 -1.22 -22.65
N GLY A 182 5.52 -2.33 -22.55
CA GLY A 182 6.92 -2.49 -22.92
C GLY A 182 7.90 -2.01 -21.84
N ILE A 183 7.52 -2.07 -20.56
CA ILE A 183 8.46 -1.83 -19.46
C ILE A 183 9.56 -2.90 -19.45
N SER A 184 10.78 -2.52 -19.19
CA SER A 184 11.95 -3.40 -19.19
C SER A 184 12.91 -3.12 -18.04
N ASN A 185 13.88 -4.01 -17.85
CA ASN A 185 14.92 -3.79 -16.84
C ASN A 185 15.67 -2.49 -17.09
N GLY A 186 15.83 -1.69 -16.04
CA GLY A 186 16.47 -0.38 -16.09
C GLY A 186 15.51 0.80 -16.25
N ASP A 187 14.25 0.57 -16.61
CA ASP A 187 13.21 1.61 -16.56
C ASP A 187 12.82 1.94 -15.12
N LEU A 188 12.24 3.11 -14.93
CA LEU A 188 11.67 3.52 -13.65
C LEU A 188 10.15 3.34 -13.69
N LEU A 189 9.60 2.74 -12.66
CA LEU A 189 8.16 2.64 -12.44
C LEU A 189 7.76 3.51 -11.26
N ILE A 190 6.82 4.43 -11.51
CA ILE A 190 6.05 5.10 -10.47
C ILE A 190 4.75 4.31 -10.35
N MET A 191 4.48 3.74 -9.18
CA MET A 191 3.23 3.05 -8.89
C MET A 191 2.69 3.57 -7.58
N SER A 192 1.67 4.40 -7.67
CA SER A 192 1.06 5.09 -6.54
C SER A 192 -0.42 5.37 -6.83
N ASP A 193 -1.16 5.79 -5.82
CA ASP A 193 -2.55 6.23 -6.00
C ASP A 193 -2.60 7.54 -6.79
N THR A 194 -3.76 7.85 -7.37
CA THR A 194 -3.92 9.01 -8.27
C THR A 194 -3.61 10.34 -7.59
N ASP A 195 -3.88 10.45 -6.29
CA ASP A 195 -3.65 11.62 -5.45
C ASP A 195 -2.22 11.74 -4.88
N GLU A 196 -1.41 10.70 -5.04
CA GLU A 196 0.00 10.72 -4.64
C GLU A 196 0.89 11.26 -5.77
N LEU A 197 0.93 12.57 -5.91
CA LEU A 197 1.65 13.24 -6.98
C LEU A 197 3.16 13.35 -6.66
N PRO A 198 4.04 12.64 -7.39
CA PRO A 198 5.48 12.79 -7.20
C PRO A 198 5.97 14.13 -7.72
N SER A 199 7.02 14.67 -7.08
CA SER A 199 7.64 15.91 -7.53
C SER A 199 8.26 15.75 -8.92
N PRO A 200 7.93 16.60 -9.90
CA PRO A 200 8.58 16.59 -11.23
C PRO A 200 10.09 16.76 -11.16
N HIS A 201 10.58 17.51 -10.17
CA HIS A 201 12.02 17.72 -9.95
C HIS A 201 12.73 16.44 -9.52
N THR A 202 12.07 15.64 -8.68
CA THR A 202 12.59 14.32 -8.31
C THR A 202 12.69 13.39 -9.52
N LEU A 203 11.67 13.39 -10.38
CA LEU A 203 11.69 12.56 -11.60
C LEU A 203 12.79 12.99 -12.57
N LYS A 204 13.08 14.29 -12.64
CA LYS A 204 14.18 14.81 -13.47
C LYS A 204 15.55 14.35 -12.98
N LEU A 205 15.71 14.09 -11.67
CA LEU A 205 16.95 13.65 -11.05
C LEU A 205 17.20 12.14 -11.19
N LEU A 206 16.15 11.33 -11.30
CA LEU A 206 16.20 9.86 -11.37
C LEU A 206 16.48 9.34 -12.78
#